data_30972f1b03e2b1782b73793c9489ac50
#
_entry.id   30972f1b03e2b1782b73793c9489ac50
#
_cell.length_a   1.000
_cell.length_b   1.000
_cell.length_c   1.000
_cell.angle_alpha   90.00
_cell.angle_beta   90.00
_cell.angle_gamma   90.00
#
_symmetry.space_group_name_H-M   'P 1'
#
loop_
_entity.id
_entity.type
_entity.pdbx_description
1 polymer ?
#
loop_
_entity_poly.entity_id
_entity_poly.type
_entity_poly.pdbx_seq_one_letter_code
_entity_poly.pdbx_strand_id
1 'polypeptide(L)'
;ISCSLVGSEMCIRDRIDNGYYYSGKDKPAKDPYYYAGLYYLQEPSAMTPAHVLPIEPGDRVLDICAAPGGKSTELAAKLKGKGVLVSNDISNSRAKALLKNLELFGISNAYVISEAPYKLAEHFEGYFDKILIDAPCSGEGMFRKEPSVMKSWVEHGNDYFVKLQQEITSYALKMLRPGGMLLYSTCTFSPLEDEQIVSRMLKEDPDLELVEPEWYEGFDHGHPEWSDNNQELTKCVRIWPHRMKGEGHFLALLKKKGESSRLKERQTEKAKMPQELFDFLQTVKKPLALDRLEIRQEKVFVHPDCRRDLKGLRIMRSGLLLGECLKNRFEPSQALAMALRADEYPNVLYLSREDDRVIRYLKGETIDLRDEESVEKGWVLICVDNYPLGFGKAAGGSVKNKYLAGWRWM
;
A
#
# COMPACT_ATOMS: atom_id res chain seq x y z
N ILE A 1 8.56 2.75 7.06
CA ILE A 1 8.60 4.17 7.48
C ILE A 1 8.05 4.18 8.89
N SER A 2 8.93 4.26 9.88
CA SER A 2 8.50 4.42 11.26
C SER A 2 7.91 5.82 11.40
N CYS A 3 6.66 5.92 11.82
CA CYS A 3 6.05 7.19 12.16
C CYS A 3 6.70 7.68 13.46
N SER A 4 7.76 8.48 13.35
CA SER A 4 8.20 9.31 14.46
C SER A 4 7.46 10.63 14.37
N LEU A 5 6.32 10.75 15.03
CA LEU A 5 5.75 12.06 15.37
C LEU A 5 6.71 12.73 16.34
N VAL A 6 7.72 13.41 15.79
CA VAL A 6 8.64 14.23 16.56
C VAL A 6 7.84 15.43 17.09
N GLY A 7 7.57 15.46 18.38
CA GLY A 7 7.09 16.64 19.07
C GLY A 7 5.74 16.61 19.76
N SER A 8 5.03 15.49 19.82
CA SER A 8 3.89 15.36 20.74
C SER A 8 4.18 14.34 21.84
N GLU A 9 4.22 14.81 23.08
CA GLU A 9 4.44 13.97 24.29
C GLU A 9 3.32 12.96 24.57
N MET A 10 2.42 12.69 23.61
CA MET A 10 1.21 11.89 23.83
C MET A 10 0.94 10.81 22.77
N CYS A 11 1.96 10.32 22.08
CA CYS A 11 1.78 9.12 21.25
C CYS A 11 1.95 7.87 22.09
N ILE A 12 0.84 7.25 22.48
CA ILE A 12 0.85 5.94 23.14
C ILE A 12 1.08 4.92 22.04
N ARG A 13 2.18 4.16 22.15
CA ARG A 13 2.49 3.05 21.23
C ARG A 13 1.40 1.99 21.31
N ASP A 14 0.97 1.50 20.16
CA ASP A 14 0.05 0.37 20.06
C ASP A 14 0.82 -0.95 20.22
N ARG A 15 0.12 -2.09 20.21
CA ARG A 15 0.67 -3.45 20.06
C ARG A 15 1.55 -3.63 18.82
N ILE A 16 1.36 -2.77 17.82
CA ILE A 16 2.11 -2.74 16.56
C ILE A 16 3.27 -1.77 16.73
N ASP A 17 4.50 -2.23 16.41
CA ASP A 17 5.74 -1.47 16.62
C ASP A 17 5.76 -0.06 16.00
N ASN A 18 5.07 0.12 14.89
CA ASN A 18 4.95 1.38 14.14
C ASN A 18 3.56 2.01 14.25
N GLY A 19 2.70 1.50 15.16
CA GLY A 19 1.37 2.03 15.42
C GLY A 19 1.32 2.96 16.62
N TYR A 20 0.66 4.12 16.47
CA TYR A 20 0.55 5.14 17.51
C TYR A 20 -0.89 5.65 17.61
N TYR A 21 -1.35 5.84 18.84
CA TYR A 21 -2.61 6.54 19.11
C TYR A 21 -2.35 8.05 19.17
N TYR A 22 -3.28 8.82 18.65
CA TYR A 22 -3.26 10.29 18.76
C TYR A 22 -4.51 10.79 19.50
N SER A 23 -4.42 12.00 20.07
CA SER A 23 -5.54 12.57 20.79
C SER A 23 -6.60 13.13 19.84
N GLY A 24 -7.88 13.16 20.26
CA GLY A 24 -8.95 13.75 19.46
C GLY A 24 -8.80 15.27 19.21
N LYS A 25 -7.85 15.94 19.90
CA LYS A 25 -7.50 17.35 19.69
C LYS A 25 -6.55 17.53 18.51
N ASP A 26 -5.75 16.50 18.21
CA ASP A 26 -4.82 16.50 17.09
C ASP A 26 -5.60 16.36 15.79
N LYS A 27 -5.12 17.03 14.76
CA LYS A 27 -5.71 16.96 13.40
C LYS A 27 -4.66 16.43 12.43
N PRO A 28 -4.23 15.15 12.57
CA PRO A 28 -3.11 14.62 11.81
C PRO A 28 -3.35 14.67 10.29
N ALA A 29 -4.59 14.59 9.81
CA ALA A 29 -4.89 14.78 8.38
C ALA A 29 -4.65 16.21 7.86
N LYS A 30 -4.45 17.18 8.77
CA LYS A 30 -4.12 18.58 8.47
C LYS A 30 -2.66 18.92 8.81
N ASP A 31 -1.79 17.93 8.93
CA ASP A 31 -0.39 18.11 9.17
C ASP A 31 0.40 18.00 7.86
N PRO A 32 1.38 18.88 7.58
CA PRO A 32 2.25 18.74 6.40
C PRO A 32 2.92 17.37 6.26
N TYR A 33 3.29 16.73 7.36
CA TYR A 33 3.88 15.39 7.34
C TYR A 33 2.94 14.30 6.82
N TYR A 34 1.62 14.46 6.97
CA TYR A 34 0.67 13.57 6.32
C TYR A 34 0.79 13.64 4.79
N TYR A 35 0.99 14.84 4.25
CA TYR A 35 1.18 15.07 2.80
C TYR A 35 2.58 14.70 2.31
N ALA A 36 3.54 14.57 3.23
CA ALA A 36 4.85 13.99 2.95
C ALA A 36 4.86 12.44 3.05
N GLY A 37 3.71 11.81 3.33
CA GLY A 37 3.58 10.36 3.38
C GLY A 37 4.28 9.70 4.57
N LEU A 38 4.44 10.40 5.70
CA LEU A 38 5.16 9.87 6.86
C LEU A 38 4.33 8.92 7.71
N TYR A 39 3.00 8.98 7.64
CA TYR A 39 2.10 8.11 8.37
C TYR A 39 0.76 7.93 7.65
N TYR A 40 0.13 6.80 7.90
CA TYR A 40 -1.21 6.48 7.43
C TYR A 40 -2.20 6.50 8.61
N LEU A 41 -3.37 7.09 8.42
CA LEU A 41 -4.43 7.11 9.44
C LEU A 41 -5.29 5.87 9.26
N GLN A 42 -5.25 4.96 10.21
CA GLN A 42 -5.95 3.69 10.17
C GLN A 42 -6.62 3.37 11.50
N GLU A 43 -7.67 2.57 11.45
CA GLU A 43 -8.34 2.00 12.61
C GLU A 43 -7.38 0.96 13.26
N PRO A 44 -7.25 0.94 14.61
CA PRO A 44 -6.23 0.12 15.27
C PRO A 44 -6.31 -1.38 14.97
N SER A 45 -7.51 -2.00 14.97
CA SER A 45 -7.62 -3.42 14.67
C SER A 45 -7.30 -3.74 13.20
N ALA A 46 -7.59 -2.81 12.27
CA ALA A 46 -7.30 -2.95 10.85
C ALA A 46 -5.79 -2.88 10.50
N MET A 47 -4.92 -2.45 11.43
CA MET A 47 -3.47 -2.51 11.26
C MET A 47 -2.94 -3.94 11.39
N THR A 48 -3.60 -4.77 12.21
CA THR A 48 -3.11 -6.10 12.60
C THR A 48 -2.88 -7.06 11.42
N PRO A 49 -3.75 -7.17 10.40
CA PRO A 49 -3.55 -8.12 9.30
C PRO A 49 -2.23 -7.95 8.56
N ALA A 50 -1.90 -6.73 8.15
CA ALA A 50 -0.65 -6.46 7.44
C ALA A 50 0.58 -6.59 8.36
N HIS A 51 0.42 -6.33 9.66
CA HIS A 51 1.48 -6.50 10.63
C HIS A 51 1.80 -7.98 10.88
N VAL A 52 0.79 -8.82 11.06
CA VAL A 52 0.94 -10.25 11.35
C VAL A 52 1.51 -11.04 10.18
N LEU A 53 1.19 -10.68 8.93
CA LEU A 53 1.74 -11.37 7.76
C LEU A 53 3.27 -11.17 7.69
N PRO A 54 4.08 -12.25 7.76
CA PRO A 54 5.54 -12.17 7.85
C PRO A 54 6.15 -11.90 6.46
N ILE A 55 6.26 -10.63 6.10
CA ILE A 55 6.85 -10.16 4.84
C ILE A 55 8.35 -9.99 4.99
N GLU A 56 9.12 -10.50 4.03
CA GLU A 56 10.56 -10.32 3.93
C GLU A 56 10.94 -9.51 2.68
N PRO A 57 12.04 -8.72 2.76
CA PRO A 57 12.57 -8.02 1.58
C PRO A 57 12.91 -9.00 0.45
N GLY A 58 12.25 -8.84 -0.70
CA GLY A 58 12.39 -9.71 -1.86
C GLY A 58 11.18 -10.60 -2.12
N ASP A 59 10.22 -10.66 -1.21
CA ASP A 59 8.97 -11.39 -1.41
C ASP A 59 8.14 -10.82 -2.57
N ARG A 60 7.37 -11.69 -3.19
CA ARG A 60 6.29 -11.38 -4.13
C ARG A 60 4.98 -11.41 -3.36
N VAL A 61 4.41 -10.23 -3.15
CA VAL A 61 3.26 -10.01 -2.27
C VAL A 61 2.05 -9.61 -3.07
N LEU A 62 0.89 -10.21 -2.77
CA LEU A 62 -0.42 -9.80 -3.28
C LEU A 62 -1.27 -9.26 -2.13
N ASP A 63 -1.82 -8.07 -2.32
CA ASP A 63 -2.96 -7.53 -1.56
C ASP A 63 -4.16 -7.51 -2.52
N ILE A 64 -5.08 -8.47 -2.36
CA ILE A 64 -6.10 -8.75 -3.38
C ILE A 64 -7.32 -7.83 -3.28
N CYS A 65 -7.59 -7.26 -2.09
CA CYS A 65 -8.68 -6.32 -1.80
C CYS A 65 -8.13 -5.03 -1.18
N ALA A 66 -7.17 -4.40 -1.85
CA ALA A 66 -6.20 -3.49 -1.27
C ALA A 66 -6.71 -2.10 -0.90
N ALA A 67 -7.77 -1.61 -1.56
CA ALA A 67 -8.21 -0.23 -1.38
C ALA A 67 -8.84 0.02 0.00
N PRO A 68 -8.53 1.16 0.65
CA PRO A 68 -7.86 2.34 0.09
C PRO A 68 -6.32 2.35 0.15
N GLY A 69 -5.63 1.32 0.70
CA GLY A 69 -4.19 1.16 0.63
C GLY A 69 -3.44 1.15 1.96
N GLY A 70 -4.11 1.26 3.11
CA GLY A 70 -3.44 1.27 4.42
C GLY A 70 -2.66 -0.02 4.69
N LYS A 71 -3.23 -1.18 4.36
CA LYS A 71 -2.54 -2.46 4.49
C LYS A 71 -1.43 -2.61 3.44
N SER A 72 -1.69 -2.21 2.19
CA SER A 72 -0.68 -2.21 1.13
C SER A 72 0.55 -1.35 1.47
N THR A 73 0.38 -0.19 2.13
CA THR A 73 1.51 0.66 2.53
C THR A 73 2.38 -0.01 3.58
N GLU A 74 1.79 -0.73 4.53
CA GLU A 74 2.52 -1.52 5.53
C GLU A 74 3.27 -2.69 4.89
N LEU A 75 2.62 -3.45 3.98
CA LEU A 75 3.28 -4.53 3.24
C LEU A 75 4.49 -4.02 2.44
N ALA A 76 4.34 -2.86 1.78
CA ALA A 76 5.42 -2.23 1.03
C ALA A 76 6.57 -1.76 1.94
N ALA A 77 6.26 -1.23 3.13
CA ALA A 77 7.26 -0.82 4.10
C ALA A 77 8.14 -2.02 4.54
N LYS A 78 7.53 -3.18 4.79
CA LYS A 78 8.24 -4.42 5.13
C LYS A 78 9.11 -4.94 3.98
N LEU A 79 8.69 -4.77 2.72
CA LEU A 79 9.50 -5.13 1.55
C LEU A 79 10.76 -4.27 1.39
N LYS A 80 10.84 -3.10 2.01
CA LYS A 80 12.01 -2.18 1.96
C LYS A 80 12.48 -1.91 0.52
N GLY A 81 11.54 -1.77 -0.42
CA GLY A 81 11.81 -1.52 -1.84
C GLY A 81 12.36 -2.72 -2.63
N LYS A 82 12.45 -3.91 -2.03
CA LYS A 82 12.89 -5.16 -2.69
C LYS A 82 11.69 -6.07 -2.95
N GLY A 83 11.78 -6.93 -3.99
CA GLY A 83 10.66 -7.77 -4.39
C GLY A 83 9.55 -6.97 -5.10
N VAL A 84 8.31 -7.45 -5.03
CA VAL A 84 7.18 -6.82 -5.70
C VAL A 84 5.91 -6.88 -4.86
N LEU A 85 5.17 -5.78 -4.84
CA LEU A 85 3.81 -5.71 -4.32
C LEU A 85 2.83 -5.61 -5.49
N VAL A 86 1.86 -6.51 -5.55
CA VAL A 86 0.68 -6.38 -6.41
C VAL A 86 -0.50 -6.00 -5.54
N SER A 87 -1.01 -4.79 -5.70
CA SER A 87 -2.18 -4.29 -4.98
C SER A 87 -3.36 -4.19 -5.93
N ASN A 88 -4.42 -4.92 -5.65
CA ASN A 88 -5.60 -5.00 -6.50
C ASN A 88 -6.86 -4.53 -5.77
N ASP A 89 -7.76 -3.90 -6.51
CA ASP A 89 -9.14 -3.71 -6.08
C ASP A 89 -10.06 -3.77 -7.30
N ILE A 90 -11.13 -4.55 -7.23
CA ILE A 90 -12.07 -4.73 -8.33
C ILE A 90 -12.74 -3.40 -8.75
N SER A 91 -12.92 -2.48 -7.80
CA SER A 91 -13.50 -1.16 -8.04
C SER A 91 -12.46 -0.18 -8.56
N ASN A 92 -12.63 0.28 -9.80
CA ASN A 92 -11.73 1.25 -10.42
C ASN A 92 -11.65 2.58 -9.63
N SER A 93 -12.76 3.04 -9.05
CA SER A 93 -12.77 4.25 -8.23
C SER A 93 -11.98 4.09 -6.93
N ARG A 94 -12.10 2.94 -6.26
CA ARG A 94 -11.32 2.62 -5.07
C ARG A 94 -9.84 2.41 -5.40
N ALA A 95 -9.54 1.77 -6.54
CA ALA A 95 -8.16 1.58 -7.00
C ALA A 95 -7.44 2.90 -7.33
N LYS A 96 -8.16 3.99 -7.68
CA LYS A 96 -7.57 5.34 -7.79
C LYS A 96 -7.14 5.90 -6.43
N ALA A 97 -7.91 5.67 -5.38
CA ALA A 97 -7.52 6.07 -4.01
C ALA A 97 -6.31 5.25 -3.53
N LEU A 98 -6.31 3.95 -3.79
CA LEU A 98 -5.17 3.05 -3.54
C LEU A 98 -3.91 3.57 -4.24
N LEU A 99 -3.98 3.89 -5.53
CA LEU A 99 -2.85 4.43 -6.29
C LEU A 99 -2.31 5.71 -5.66
N LYS A 100 -3.19 6.67 -5.32
CA LYS A 100 -2.79 7.92 -4.66
C LYS A 100 -2.01 7.64 -3.37
N ASN A 101 -2.49 6.71 -2.54
CA ASN A 101 -1.83 6.39 -1.28
C ASN A 101 -0.47 5.72 -1.50
N LEU A 102 -0.35 4.76 -2.42
CA LEU A 102 0.95 4.13 -2.71
C LEU A 102 1.96 5.15 -3.26
N GLU A 103 1.53 6.07 -4.11
CA GLU A 103 2.40 7.15 -4.61
C GLU A 103 2.79 8.13 -3.50
N LEU A 104 1.85 8.52 -2.62
CA LEU A 104 2.11 9.41 -1.50
C LEU A 104 3.19 8.85 -0.55
N PHE A 105 3.19 7.53 -0.35
CA PHE A 105 4.21 6.84 0.45
C PHE A 105 5.50 6.52 -0.32
N GLY A 106 5.65 7.01 -1.55
CA GLY A 106 6.87 6.83 -2.34
C GLY A 106 7.16 5.38 -2.72
N ILE A 107 6.14 4.52 -2.78
CA ILE A 107 6.29 3.09 -3.06
C ILE A 107 6.63 2.92 -4.54
N SER A 108 7.82 2.39 -4.81
CA SER A 108 8.39 2.27 -6.16
C SER A 108 8.29 0.86 -6.76
N ASN A 109 8.07 -0.16 -5.92
CA ASN A 109 8.09 -1.58 -6.32
C ASN A 109 6.69 -2.22 -6.33
N ALA A 110 5.65 -1.44 -6.72
CA ALA A 110 4.28 -1.91 -6.73
C ALA A 110 3.64 -1.86 -8.13
N TYR A 111 2.75 -2.82 -8.39
CA TYR A 111 1.71 -2.74 -9.42
C TYR A 111 0.38 -2.40 -8.75
N VAL A 112 -0.36 -1.46 -9.33
CA VAL A 112 -1.76 -1.21 -8.97
C VAL A 112 -2.64 -1.71 -10.10
N ILE A 113 -3.51 -2.67 -9.78
CA ILE A 113 -4.37 -3.37 -10.75
C ILE A 113 -5.83 -3.16 -10.34
N SER A 114 -6.74 -3.16 -11.32
CA SER A 114 -8.18 -3.10 -11.06
C SER A 114 -8.89 -4.21 -11.82
N GLU A 115 -8.83 -5.45 -11.27
CA GLU A 115 -9.36 -6.65 -11.92
C GLU A 115 -10.07 -7.57 -10.94
N ALA A 116 -10.91 -8.45 -11.51
CA ALA A 116 -11.51 -9.53 -10.76
C ALA A 116 -10.46 -10.62 -10.40
N PRO A 117 -10.61 -11.33 -9.26
CA PRO A 117 -9.66 -12.34 -8.80
C PRO A 117 -9.35 -13.44 -9.81
N TYR A 118 -10.35 -13.88 -10.58
CA TYR A 118 -10.14 -14.93 -11.59
C TYR A 118 -9.15 -14.52 -12.68
N LYS A 119 -9.19 -13.25 -13.13
CA LYS A 119 -8.24 -12.75 -14.13
C LYS A 119 -6.82 -12.65 -13.58
N LEU A 120 -6.67 -12.28 -12.30
CA LEU A 120 -5.35 -12.30 -11.66
C LEU A 120 -4.78 -13.72 -11.63
N ALA A 121 -5.61 -14.71 -11.31
CA ALA A 121 -5.19 -16.11 -11.24
C ALA A 121 -4.66 -16.65 -12.58
N GLU A 122 -5.19 -16.19 -13.72
CA GLU A 122 -4.69 -16.55 -15.07
C GLU A 122 -3.23 -16.10 -15.30
N HIS A 123 -2.79 -15.01 -14.66
CA HIS A 123 -1.46 -14.44 -14.82
C HIS A 123 -0.47 -14.82 -13.71
N PHE A 124 -0.98 -15.16 -12.52
CA PHE A 124 -0.18 -15.30 -11.32
C PHE A 124 -0.27 -16.67 -10.66
N GLU A 125 -0.63 -17.73 -11.38
CA GLU A 125 -0.69 -19.07 -10.83
C GLU A 125 0.62 -19.48 -10.14
N GLY A 126 0.55 -19.93 -8.87
CA GLY A 126 1.68 -20.36 -8.05
C GLY A 126 2.80 -19.32 -7.91
N TYR A 127 2.46 -18.05 -7.93
CA TYR A 127 3.45 -16.98 -8.05
C TYR A 127 3.81 -16.32 -6.73
N PHE A 128 2.85 -16.01 -5.86
CA PHE A 128 3.08 -15.17 -4.69
C PHE A 128 3.67 -15.94 -3.52
N ASP A 129 4.66 -15.33 -2.87
CA ASP A 129 5.23 -15.78 -1.59
C ASP A 129 4.26 -15.49 -0.45
N LYS A 130 3.57 -14.36 -0.51
CA LYS A 130 2.65 -13.88 0.52
C LYS A 130 1.39 -13.31 -0.13
N ILE A 131 0.24 -13.64 0.44
CA ILE A 131 -1.05 -13.07 0.01
C ILE A 131 -1.78 -12.52 1.23
N LEU A 132 -2.27 -11.30 1.12
CA LEU A 132 -3.22 -10.71 2.06
C LEU A 132 -4.61 -10.67 1.41
N ILE A 133 -5.60 -11.19 2.11
CA ILE A 133 -7.01 -11.06 1.78
C ILE A 133 -7.69 -10.31 2.93
N ASP A 134 -7.78 -9.00 2.83
CA ASP A 134 -8.68 -8.21 3.68
C ASP A 134 -10.05 -8.21 3.00
N ALA A 135 -10.84 -9.23 3.31
CA ALA A 135 -11.99 -9.59 2.51
C ALA A 135 -13.13 -8.57 2.62
N PRO A 136 -13.84 -8.28 1.50
CA PRO A 136 -15.12 -7.62 1.61
C PRO A 136 -16.04 -8.47 2.46
N CYS A 137 -16.66 -7.88 3.49
CA CYS A 137 -17.44 -8.59 4.48
C CYS A 137 -18.67 -7.76 4.91
N SER A 138 -19.54 -8.35 5.70
CA SER A 138 -20.72 -7.69 6.25
C SER A 138 -20.38 -6.49 7.16
N GLY A 139 -19.15 -6.45 7.69
CA GLY A 139 -18.57 -5.27 8.35
C GLY A 139 -19.19 -4.95 9.71
N GLU A 140 -19.66 -5.93 10.45
CA GLU A 140 -20.32 -5.74 11.76
C GLU A 140 -19.46 -4.95 12.74
N GLY A 141 -18.15 -5.16 12.73
CA GLY A 141 -17.20 -4.39 13.55
C GLY A 141 -17.17 -2.89 13.21
N MET A 142 -17.61 -2.51 12.01
CA MET A 142 -17.58 -1.11 11.57
C MET A 142 -18.88 -0.34 11.82
N PHE A 143 -19.93 -0.96 12.33
CA PHE A 143 -21.26 -0.35 12.50
C PHE A 143 -21.22 0.92 13.36
N ARG A 144 -20.37 0.95 14.38
CA ARG A 144 -20.20 2.09 15.28
C ARG A 144 -19.53 3.28 14.58
N LYS A 145 -18.57 3.00 13.70
CA LYS A 145 -17.74 4.02 13.03
C LYS A 145 -18.36 4.49 11.73
N GLU A 146 -19.00 3.59 10.98
CA GLU A 146 -19.52 3.85 9.65
C GLU A 146 -20.95 3.31 9.49
N PRO A 147 -21.97 4.08 9.86
CA PRO A 147 -23.38 3.63 9.81
C PRO A 147 -23.88 3.21 8.42
N SER A 148 -23.19 3.62 7.34
CA SER A 148 -23.53 3.18 5.97
C SER A 148 -23.34 1.68 5.78
N VAL A 149 -22.43 1.05 6.52
CA VAL A 149 -22.19 -0.40 6.49
C VAL A 149 -23.40 -1.18 6.97
N MET A 150 -24.15 -0.67 7.97
CA MET A 150 -25.39 -1.31 8.42
C MET A 150 -26.45 -1.39 7.30
N LYS A 151 -26.53 -0.37 6.43
CA LYS A 151 -27.46 -0.39 5.30
C LYS A 151 -27.10 -1.51 4.32
N SER A 152 -25.82 -1.66 4.01
CA SER A 152 -25.32 -2.74 3.15
C SER A 152 -25.57 -4.13 3.78
N TRP A 153 -25.41 -4.25 5.09
CA TRP A 153 -25.69 -5.50 5.80
C TRP A 153 -27.19 -5.86 5.73
N VAL A 154 -28.09 -4.90 5.93
CA VAL A 154 -29.54 -5.11 5.82
C VAL A 154 -29.96 -5.49 4.40
N GLU A 155 -29.33 -4.89 3.39
CA GLU A 155 -29.64 -5.10 1.98
C GLU A 155 -29.18 -6.47 1.48
N HIS A 156 -27.97 -6.92 1.87
CA HIS A 156 -27.32 -8.08 1.28
C HIS A 156 -27.25 -9.30 2.22
N GLY A 157 -27.16 -9.09 3.53
CA GLY A 157 -26.92 -10.13 4.53
C GLY A 157 -25.53 -10.80 4.41
N ASN A 158 -25.25 -11.69 5.34
CA ASN A 158 -23.96 -12.39 5.39
C ASN A 158 -23.75 -13.34 4.19
N ASP A 159 -24.82 -14.01 3.72
CA ASP A 159 -24.72 -14.99 2.62
C ASP A 159 -24.15 -14.42 1.32
N TYR A 160 -24.39 -13.16 1.04
CA TYR A 160 -23.81 -12.47 -0.11
C TYR A 160 -22.29 -12.38 0.02
N PHE A 161 -21.81 -11.94 1.17
CA PHE A 161 -20.37 -11.78 1.42
C PHE A 161 -19.66 -13.14 1.50
N VAL A 162 -20.30 -14.16 2.08
CA VAL A 162 -19.78 -15.53 2.10
C VAL A 162 -19.47 -16.03 0.69
N LYS A 163 -20.39 -15.87 -0.28
CA LYS A 163 -20.16 -16.28 -1.67
C LYS A 163 -18.98 -15.55 -2.31
N LEU A 164 -18.89 -14.24 -2.07
CA LEU A 164 -17.80 -13.42 -2.59
C LEU A 164 -16.45 -13.82 -1.99
N GLN A 165 -16.40 -14.07 -0.68
CA GLN A 165 -15.21 -14.51 0.03
C GLN A 165 -14.75 -15.90 -0.45
N GLN A 166 -15.69 -16.82 -0.69
CA GLN A 166 -15.41 -18.13 -1.25
C GLN A 166 -14.76 -18.04 -2.63
N GLU A 167 -15.24 -17.16 -3.49
CA GLU A 167 -14.65 -16.92 -4.81
C GLU A 167 -13.23 -16.35 -4.69
N ILE A 168 -13.05 -15.29 -3.88
CA ILE A 168 -11.76 -14.62 -3.68
C ILE A 168 -10.72 -15.61 -3.13
N THR A 169 -11.07 -16.37 -2.09
CA THR A 169 -10.15 -17.32 -1.45
C THR A 169 -9.75 -18.45 -2.40
N SER A 170 -10.68 -19.04 -3.16
CA SER A 170 -10.37 -20.09 -4.14
C SER A 170 -9.37 -19.61 -5.22
N TYR A 171 -9.49 -18.39 -5.71
CA TYR A 171 -8.52 -17.85 -6.65
C TYR A 171 -7.19 -17.47 -5.98
N ALA A 172 -7.22 -16.96 -4.75
CA ALA A 172 -6.00 -16.67 -4.00
C ALA A 172 -5.15 -17.92 -3.74
N LEU A 173 -5.78 -19.06 -3.40
CA LEU A 173 -5.10 -20.35 -3.21
C LEU A 173 -4.37 -20.83 -4.48
N LYS A 174 -4.93 -20.57 -5.67
CA LYS A 174 -4.28 -20.89 -6.96
C LYS A 174 -3.04 -20.02 -7.19
N MET A 175 -3.06 -18.79 -6.70
CA MET A 175 -1.95 -17.83 -6.86
C MET A 175 -0.85 -18.02 -5.83
N LEU A 176 -1.14 -18.65 -4.68
CA LEU A 176 -0.18 -18.93 -3.63
C LEU A 176 0.76 -20.05 -4.05
N ARG A 177 2.08 -19.80 -4.01
CA ARG A 177 3.06 -20.83 -4.32
C ARG A 177 3.19 -21.87 -3.19
N PRO A 178 3.70 -23.08 -3.46
CA PRO A 178 4.16 -23.99 -2.42
C PRO A 178 5.18 -23.30 -1.49
N GLY A 179 5.04 -23.50 -0.18
CA GLY A 179 5.83 -22.81 0.86
C GLY A 179 5.43 -21.35 1.12
N GLY A 180 4.45 -20.81 0.39
CA GLY A 180 3.93 -19.46 0.60
C GLY A 180 2.99 -19.36 1.79
N MET A 181 2.68 -18.15 2.22
CA MET A 181 1.76 -17.86 3.32
C MET A 181 0.64 -16.93 2.88
N LEU A 182 -0.56 -17.15 3.42
CA LEU A 182 -1.74 -16.36 3.18
C LEU A 182 -2.34 -15.91 4.50
N LEU A 183 -2.66 -14.63 4.61
CA LEU A 183 -3.45 -14.10 5.71
C LEU A 183 -4.83 -13.72 5.20
N TYR A 184 -5.84 -14.33 5.78
CA TYR A 184 -7.25 -14.00 5.60
C TYR A 184 -7.72 -13.13 6.75
N SER A 185 -8.44 -12.05 6.48
CA SER A 185 -9.00 -11.17 7.50
C SER A 185 -10.34 -10.58 7.09
N THR A 186 -11.16 -10.27 8.10
CA THR A 186 -12.44 -9.56 7.98
C THR A 186 -12.59 -8.57 9.12
N CYS A 187 -13.48 -7.58 8.95
CA CYS A 187 -13.93 -6.72 10.03
C CYS A 187 -15.37 -7.06 10.48
N THR A 188 -15.79 -8.32 10.34
CA THR A 188 -17.07 -8.84 10.86
C THR A 188 -16.85 -9.74 12.07
N PHE A 189 -17.95 -10.14 12.72
CA PHE A 189 -17.95 -11.12 13.80
C PHE A 189 -18.71 -12.39 13.43
N SER A 190 -19.24 -12.45 12.21
CA SER A 190 -20.02 -13.58 11.71
C SER A 190 -19.16 -14.83 11.53
N PRO A 191 -19.42 -15.94 12.23
CA PRO A 191 -18.71 -17.20 12.00
C PRO A 191 -18.82 -17.73 10.57
N LEU A 192 -19.89 -17.37 9.85
CA LEU A 192 -20.09 -17.75 8.45
C LEU A 192 -19.00 -17.18 7.54
N GLU A 193 -18.54 -15.98 7.86
CA GLU A 193 -17.52 -15.23 7.11
C GLU A 193 -16.11 -15.42 7.68
N ASP A 194 -15.99 -15.97 8.86
CA ASP A 194 -14.75 -16.14 9.62
C ASP A 194 -14.30 -17.62 9.64
N GLU A 195 -14.56 -18.37 10.72
CA GLU A 195 -14.12 -19.75 10.87
C GLU A 195 -14.61 -20.68 9.76
N GLN A 196 -15.83 -20.46 9.24
CA GLN A 196 -16.39 -21.33 8.21
C GLN A 196 -15.70 -21.13 6.86
N ILE A 197 -15.27 -19.90 6.52
CA ILE A 197 -14.44 -19.66 5.33
C ILE A 197 -13.07 -20.32 5.48
N VAL A 198 -12.44 -20.19 6.66
CA VAL A 198 -11.14 -20.83 6.93
C VAL A 198 -11.24 -22.34 6.86
N SER A 199 -12.25 -22.95 7.50
CA SER A 199 -12.51 -24.40 7.42
C SER A 199 -12.69 -24.89 5.97
N ARG A 200 -13.42 -24.10 5.17
CA ARG A 200 -13.56 -24.40 3.74
C ARG A 200 -12.22 -24.37 2.99
N MET A 201 -11.38 -23.34 3.21
CA MET A 201 -10.06 -23.24 2.58
C MET A 201 -9.18 -24.46 2.89
N LEU A 202 -9.19 -24.93 4.14
CA LEU A 202 -8.46 -26.13 4.57
C LEU A 202 -8.98 -27.41 3.90
N LYS A 203 -10.28 -27.49 3.58
CA LYS A 203 -10.87 -28.62 2.84
C LYS A 203 -10.60 -28.54 1.34
N GLU A 204 -10.54 -27.32 0.77
CA GLU A 204 -10.31 -27.07 -0.65
C GLU A 204 -8.85 -27.38 -1.04
N ASP A 205 -7.89 -27.05 -0.17
CA ASP A 205 -6.47 -27.31 -0.40
C ASP A 205 -5.86 -28.05 0.82
N PRO A 206 -5.71 -29.40 0.75
CA PRO A 206 -5.16 -30.21 1.84
C PRO A 206 -3.69 -29.91 2.19
N ASP A 207 -2.99 -29.17 1.32
CA ASP A 207 -1.62 -28.71 1.59
C ASP A 207 -1.58 -27.46 2.47
N LEU A 208 -2.73 -26.85 2.78
CA LEU A 208 -2.81 -25.73 3.72
C LEU A 208 -2.77 -26.23 5.17
N GLU A 209 -2.09 -25.44 5.98
CA GLU A 209 -2.10 -25.57 7.44
C GLU A 209 -2.26 -24.21 8.10
N LEU A 210 -3.00 -24.15 9.21
CA LEU A 210 -3.07 -22.96 10.05
C LEU A 210 -1.79 -22.78 10.86
N VAL A 211 -1.26 -21.59 10.82
CA VAL A 211 -0.09 -21.16 11.60
C VAL A 211 -0.56 -20.22 12.69
N GLU A 212 -0.16 -20.47 13.93
CA GLU A 212 -0.45 -19.57 15.02
C GLU A 212 0.37 -18.27 14.84
N PRO A 213 -0.28 -17.09 14.75
CA PRO A 213 0.44 -15.84 14.65
C PRO A 213 1.06 -15.43 15.99
N GLU A 214 1.90 -14.39 15.97
CA GLU A 214 2.35 -13.75 17.19
C GLU A 214 1.14 -13.29 18.02
N TRP A 215 1.13 -13.65 19.30
CA TRP A 215 -0.01 -13.43 20.18
C TRP A 215 0.14 -12.13 20.97
N TYR A 216 -0.90 -11.31 20.96
CA TYR A 216 -0.95 -10.07 21.72
C TYR A 216 -2.01 -10.12 22.81
N GLU A 217 -1.79 -9.41 23.91
CA GLU A 217 -2.77 -9.27 24.98
C GLU A 217 -4.10 -8.75 24.43
N GLY A 218 -5.20 -9.39 24.81
CA GLY A 218 -6.55 -9.07 24.34
C GLY A 218 -7.00 -9.84 23.09
N PHE A 219 -6.12 -10.58 22.42
CA PHE A 219 -6.54 -11.53 21.40
C PHE A 219 -7.39 -12.64 22.00
N ASP A 220 -8.31 -13.13 21.21
CA ASP A 220 -9.12 -14.31 21.50
C ASP A 220 -8.90 -15.38 20.44
N HIS A 221 -9.07 -16.64 20.80
CA HIS A 221 -8.94 -17.74 19.85
C HIS A 221 -10.15 -17.80 18.91
N GLY A 222 -9.97 -18.36 17.73
CA GLY A 222 -11.08 -18.80 16.90
C GLY A 222 -11.88 -19.92 17.60
N HIS A 223 -13.13 -20.08 17.22
CA HIS A 223 -14.11 -20.96 17.85
C HIS A 223 -14.46 -22.16 16.94
N PRO A 224 -13.83 -23.34 17.14
CA PRO A 224 -14.13 -24.54 16.34
C PRO A 224 -15.62 -24.93 16.34
N GLU A 225 -16.30 -24.73 17.46
CA GLU A 225 -17.72 -25.05 17.63
C GLU A 225 -18.66 -24.18 16.78
N TRP A 226 -18.16 -23.06 16.27
CA TRP A 226 -18.93 -22.20 15.35
C TRP A 226 -18.79 -22.62 13.88
N SER A 227 -18.03 -23.69 13.63
CA SER A 227 -17.81 -24.26 12.30
C SER A 227 -17.98 -25.78 12.33
N ASP A 228 -16.96 -26.52 11.98
CA ASP A 228 -16.99 -27.99 11.86
C ASP A 228 -16.26 -28.73 12.99
N ASN A 229 -16.03 -28.07 14.10
CA ASN A 229 -15.27 -28.55 15.27
C ASN A 229 -13.79 -28.92 14.99
N ASN A 230 -13.21 -28.43 13.89
CA ASN A 230 -11.79 -28.61 13.63
C ASN A 230 -10.97 -27.78 14.64
N GLN A 231 -10.25 -28.48 15.54
CA GLN A 231 -9.48 -27.84 16.61
C GLN A 231 -8.36 -26.93 16.12
N GLU A 232 -7.89 -27.08 14.88
CA GLU A 232 -6.92 -26.17 14.28
C GLU A 232 -7.43 -24.73 14.20
N LEU A 233 -8.74 -24.52 14.14
CA LEU A 233 -9.36 -23.19 14.09
C LEU A 233 -9.08 -22.35 15.35
N THR A 234 -8.67 -22.96 16.46
CA THR A 234 -8.19 -22.21 17.65
C THR A 234 -6.97 -21.34 17.37
N LYS A 235 -6.22 -21.60 16.30
CA LYS A 235 -5.08 -20.77 15.85
C LYS A 235 -5.52 -19.48 15.16
N CYS A 236 -6.79 -19.36 14.78
CA CYS A 236 -7.36 -18.09 14.30
C CYS A 236 -7.42 -17.09 15.46
N VAL A 237 -7.41 -15.82 15.13
CA VAL A 237 -7.48 -14.71 16.11
C VAL A 237 -8.76 -13.94 15.91
N ARG A 238 -9.47 -13.68 17.01
CA ARG A 238 -10.55 -12.70 17.10
C ARG A 238 -10.14 -11.51 17.93
N ILE A 239 -10.34 -10.33 17.38
CA ILE A 239 -10.11 -9.06 18.07
C ILE A 239 -11.48 -8.47 18.41
N TRP A 240 -11.78 -8.42 19.72
CA TRP A 240 -13.05 -7.91 20.21
C TRP A 240 -12.94 -6.47 20.69
N PRO A 241 -13.86 -5.56 20.33
CA PRO A 241 -13.79 -4.14 20.72
C PRO A 241 -13.95 -3.91 22.24
N HIS A 242 -14.45 -4.88 22.98
CA HIS A 242 -14.55 -4.82 24.46
C HIS A 242 -13.28 -5.31 25.16
N ARG A 243 -12.35 -5.98 24.47
CA ARG A 243 -11.07 -6.43 25.01
C ARG A 243 -9.89 -5.57 24.59
N MET A 244 -9.98 -4.95 23.41
CA MET A 244 -8.89 -4.15 22.83
C MET A 244 -9.44 -2.86 22.24
N LYS A 245 -8.57 -1.83 22.19
CA LYS A 245 -8.90 -0.62 21.44
C LYS A 245 -9.00 -0.96 19.95
N GLY A 246 -10.11 -0.62 19.32
CA GLY A 246 -10.41 -0.88 17.91
C GLY A 246 -11.87 -1.27 17.72
N GLU A 247 -12.26 -1.45 16.46
CA GLU A 247 -13.63 -1.79 16.07
C GLU A 247 -13.83 -3.31 15.94
N GLY A 248 -12.76 -4.09 15.97
CA GLY A 248 -12.76 -5.53 15.90
C GLY A 248 -12.29 -6.08 14.54
N HIS A 249 -11.73 -7.29 14.58
CA HIS A 249 -11.20 -7.97 13.39
C HIS A 249 -11.10 -9.48 13.61
N PHE A 250 -11.13 -10.24 12.52
CA PHE A 250 -10.80 -11.65 12.48
C PHE A 250 -9.55 -11.88 11.63
N LEU A 251 -8.70 -12.83 12.00
CA LEU A 251 -7.44 -13.15 11.34
C LEU A 251 -7.21 -14.65 11.30
N ALA A 252 -6.80 -15.16 10.14
CA ALA A 252 -6.30 -16.52 9.99
C ALA A 252 -5.02 -16.50 9.14
N LEU A 253 -3.92 -16.95 9.71
CA LEU A 253 -2.64 -17.10 9.02
C LEU A 253 -2.48 -18.55 8.56
N LEU A 254 -2.36 -18.74 7.24
CA LEU A 254 -2.23 -20.04 6.62
C LEU A 254 -0.89 -20.16 5.89
N LYS A 255 -0.36 -21.38 5.85
CA LYS A 255 0.86 -21.71 5.10
C LYS A 255 0.56 -22.88 4.16
N LYS A 256 1.03 -22.81 2.92
CA LYS A 256 0.97 -23.90 1.95
C LYS A 256 2.22 -24.74 2.06
N LYS A 257 2.08 -26.05 2.23
CA LYS A 257 3.20 -27.03 2.28
C LYS A 257 3.96 -27.05 0.95
N GLY A 258 5.18 -27.59 0.99
CA GLY A 258 6.02 -27.77 -0.19
C GLY A 258 7.07 -26.66 -0.36
N GLU A 259 7.91 -26.87 -1.38
CA GLU A 259 8.95 -25.92 -1.77
C GLU A 259 8.73 -25.51 -3.22
N SER A 260 8.98 -24.25 -3.53
CA SER A 260 8.90 -23.75 -4.90
C SER A 260 10.30 -23.54 -5.47
N SER A 261 10.53 -24.02 -6.68
CA SER A 261 11.69 -23.61 -7.46
C SER A 261 11.56 -22.13 -7.83
N ARG A 262 12.65 -21.36 -7.80
CA ARG A 262 12.68 -19.98 -8.31
C ARG A 262 12.23 -19.96 -9.77
N LEU A 263 11.19 -19.20 -10.06
CA LEU A 263 10.73 -19.01 -11.43
C LEU A 263 11.83 -18.32 -12.25
N LYS A 264 12.06 -18.82 -13.48
CA LYS A 264 12.99 -18.17 -14.42
C LYS A 264 12.45 -16.79 -14.79
N GLU A 265 13.27 -15.78 -14.61
CA GLU A 265 12.92 -14.39 -14.96
C GLU A 265 12.97 -14.18 -16.48
N ARG A 266 12.06 -13.39 -16.99
CA ARG A 266 12.03 -13.00 -18.41
C ARG A 266 12.91 -11.77 -18.59
N GLN A 267 13.88 -11.79 -19.53
CA GLN A 267 14.63 -10.61 -19.88
C GLN A 267 13.77 -9.63 -20.69
N THR A 268 13.80 -8.35 -20.32
CA THR A 268 13.18 -7.28 -21.09
C THR A 268 14.19 -6.65 -22.05
N GLU A 269 13.74 -6.27 -23.24
CA GLU A 269 14.56 -5.48 -24.17
C GLU A 269 14.83 -4.09 -23.56
N LYS A 270 16.07 -3.62 -23.71
CA LYS A 270 16.45 -2.28 -23.21
C LYS A 270 15.77 -1.21 -24.08
N ALA A 271 14.96 -0.36 -23.48
CA ALA A 271 14.38 0.79 -24.14
C ALA A 271 15.48 1.81 -24.52
N LYS A 272 15.37 2.40 -25.71
CA LYS A 272 16.26 3.52 -26.10
C LYS A 272 15.89 4.74 -25.26
N MET A 273 16.82 5.24 -24.48
CA MET A 273 16.62 6.37 -23.57
C MET A 273 16.72 7.71 -24.33
N PRO A 274 15.70 8.58 -24.29
CA PRO A 274 15.79 9.94 -24.81
C PRO A 274 16.85 10.77 -24.05
N GLN A 275 17.48 11.72 -24.74
CA GLN A 275 18.56 12.53 -24.16
C GLN A 275 18.06 13.36 -22.95
N GLU A 276 16.87 13.91 -23.02
CA GLU A 276 16.29 14.74 -21.97
C GLU A 276 16.05 13.94 -20.68
N LEU A 277 15.69 12.67 -20.81
CA LEU A 277 15.55 11.75 -19.67
C LEU A 277 16.93 11.42 -19.11
N PHE A 278 17.91 11.13 -19.97
CA PHE A 278 19.28 10.83 -19.55
C PHE A 278 19.86 12.00 -18.75
N ASP A 279 19.77 13.23 -19.27
CA ASP A 279 20.29 14.45 -18.62
C ASP A 279 19.64 14.66 -17.24
N PHE A 280 18.32 14.49 -17.14
CA PHE A 280 17.63 14.58 -15.85
C PHE A 280 18.08 13.48 -14.86
N LEU A 281 18.21 12.23 -15.33
CA LEU A 281 18.61 11.10 -14.46
C LEU A 281 20.04 11.25 -13.95
N GLN A 282 20.93 11.94 -14.65
CA GLN A 282 22.28 12.25 -14.15
C GLN A 282 22.24 13.14 -12.89
N THR A 283 21.16 13.91 -12.67
CA THR A 283 21.01 14.73 -11.47
C THR A 283 20.45 13.94 -10.29
N VAL A 284 19.82 12.80 -10.51
CA VAL A 284 19.19 11.97 -9.47
C VAL A 284 20.21 11.00 -8.88
N LYS A 285 20.50 11.11 -7.58
CA LYS A 285 21.47 10.24 -6.88
C LYS A 285 20.86 8.90 -6.45
N LYS A 286 19.54 8.79 -6.40
CA LYS A 286 18.85 7.54 -6.07
C LYS A 286 19.20 6.44 -7.09
N PRO A 287 19.65 5.25 -6.65
CA PRO A 287 19.82 4.11 -7.54
C PRO A 287 18.50 3.68 -8.16
N LEU A 288 18.39 3.80 -9.47
CA LEU A 288 17.22 3.36 -10.23
C LEU A 288 17.59 2.14 -11.09
N ALA A 289 16.71 1.14 -11.15
CA ALA A 289 16.89 -0.06 -11.95
C ALA A 289 16.59 0.23 -13.43
N LEU A 290 17.48 0.96 -14.09
CA LEU A 290 17.30 1.43 -15.47
C LEU A 290 17.29 0.29 -16.50
N ASP A 291 17.72 -0.92 -16.13
CA ASP A 291 17.55 -2.15 -16.90
C ASP A 291 16.07 -2.59 -17.04
N ARG A 292 15.21 -2.06 -16.17
CA ARG A 292 13.76 -2.32 -16.12
C ARG A 292 12.92 -1.09 -16.52
N LEU A 293 13.54 -0.17 -17.26
CA LEU A 293 12.88 1.02 -17.75
C LEU A 293 11.97 0.71 -18.94
N GLU A 294 10.73 1.19 -18.89
CA GLU A 294 9.78 1.16 -20.00
C GLU A 294 9.33 2.58 -20.32
N ILE A 295 9.28 2.88 -21.62
CA ILE A 295 8.67 4.12 -22.14
C ILE A 295 7.42 3.72 -22.91
N ARG A 296 6.26 4.13 -22.39
CA ARG A 296 4.96 3.87 -23.02
C ARG A 296 4.25 5.19 -23.29
N GLN A 297 4.05 5.47 -24.57
CA GLN A 297 3.66 6.79 -25.05
C GLN A 297 4.73 7.83 -24.59
N GLU A 298 4.39 8.80 -23.77
CA GLU A 298 5.35 9.79 -23.23
C GLU A 298 5.80 9.45 -21.82
N LYS A 299 5.17 8.47 -21.17
CA LYS A 299 5.39 8.12 -19.74
C LYS A 299 6.53 7.14 -19.59
N VAL A 300 7.38 7.42 -18.59
CA VAL A 300 8.56 6.63 -18.27
C VAL A 300 8.36 5.92 -16.93
N PHE A 301 8.47 4.60 -16.96
CA PHE A 301 8.30 3.75 -15.77
C PHE A 301 9.57 2.95 -15.48
N VAL A 302 9.83 2.70 -14.20
CA VAL A 302 10.78 1.68 -13.75
C VAL A 302 9.98 0.58 -13.07
N HIS A 303 10.00 -0.61 -13.67
CA HIS A 303 9.26 -1.76 -13.16
C HIS A 303 9.91 -2.36 -11.92
N PRO A 304 9.15 -2.94 -10.99
CA PRO A 304 9.68 -3.80 -9.94
C PRO A 304 10.25 -5.09 -10.54
N ASP A 305 10.96 -5.85 -9.74
CA ASP A 305 11.56 -7.12 -10.17
C ASP A 305 10.51 -8.25 -10.27
N CYS A 306 9.51 -7.99 -11.10
CA CYS A 306 8.45 -8.95 -11.45
C CYS A 306 8.22 -8.89 -12.94
N ARG A 307 8.73 -9.90 -13.65
CA ARG A 307 8.67 -9.97 -15.11
C ARG A 307 7.63 -10.98 -15.56
N ARG A 308 6.37 -10.74 -15.17
CA ARG A 308 5.22 -11.47 -15.69
C ARG A 308 4.64 -10.75 -16.91
N ASP A 309 4.10 -11.52 -17.83
CA ASP A 309 3.29 -10.93 -18.90
C ASP A 309 1.92 -10.56 -18.29
N LEU A 310 1.70 -9.26 -18.17
CA LEU A 310 0.48 -8.69 -17.62
C LEU A 310 -0.45 -8.14 -18.71
N LYS A 311 -0.24 -8.54 -19.97
CA LYS A 311 -1.08 -8.15 -21.08
C LYS A 311 -2.52 -8.62 -20.88
N GLY A 312 -3.46 -7.70 -21.03
CA GLY A 312 -4.89 -7.98 -20.81
C GLY A 312 -5.42 -7.59 -19.45
N LEU A 313 -4.55 -7.32 -18.46
CA LEU A 313 -4.96 -6.77 -17.17
C LEU A 313 -5.11 -5.25 -17.23
N ARG A 314 -6.07 -4.72 -16.48
CA ARG A 314 -6.28 -3.29 -16.28
C ARG A 314 -5.31 -2.76 -15.23
N ILE A 315 -4.11 -2.40 -15.69
CA ILE A 315 -3.04 -1.89 -14.85
C ILE A 315 -3.15 -0.36 -14.78
N MET A 316 -3.31 0.16 -13.56
CA MET A 316 -3.35 1.59 -13.30
C MET A 316 -1.95 2.17 -13.08
N ARG A 317 -1.03 1.35 -12.53
CA ARG A 317 0.37 1.70 -12.29
C ARG A 317 1.27 0.48 -12.43
N SER A 318 2.39 0.69 -13.14
CA SER A 318 3.43 -0.31 -13.34
C SER A 318 4.74 0.18 -12.72
N GLY A 319 4.95 -0.10 -11.43
CA GLY A 319 6.14 0.36 -10.72
C GLY A 319 6.21 1.88 -10.52
N LEU A 320 7.41 2.45 -10.53
CA LEU A 320 7.65 3.88 -10.33
C LEU A 320 7.48 4.64 -11.64
N LEU A 321 6.55 5.59 -11.68
CA LEU A 321 6.49 6.58 -12.75
C LEU A 321 7.58 7.61 -12.50
N LEU A 322 8.57 7.71 -13.40
CA LEU A 322 9.60 8.74 -13.31
C LEU A 322 9.08 10.11 -13.78
N GLY A 323 8.29 10.14 -14.85
CA GLY A 323 7.80 11.37 -15.45
C GLY A 323 7.35 11.17 -16.89
N GLU A 324 7.35 12.27 -17.65
CA GLU A 324 6.93 12.31 -19.05
C GLU A 324 8.01 12.92 -19.93
N CYS A 325 8.36 12.23 -21.03
CA CYS A 325 9.24 12.75 -22.08
C CYS A 325 8.37 13.52 -23.07
N LEU A 326 8.43 14.83 -23.00
CA LEU A 326 7.77 15.74 -23.93
C LEU A 326 8.78 16.24 -24.97
N LYS A 327 8.33 16.95 -26.01
CA LYS A 327 9.23 17.51 -27.03
C LYS A 327 10.32 18.38 -26.38
N ASN A 328 11.57 17.94 -26.48
CA ASN A 328 12.79 18.60 -25.97
C ASN A 328 12.80 18.88 -24.45
N ARG A 329 12.09 18.10 -23.64
CA ARG A 329 12.14 18.22 -22.18
C ARG A 329 11.60 16.97 -21.48
N PHE A 330 12.12 16.73 -20.30
CA PHE A 330 11.55 15.76 -19.35
C PHE A 330 10.82 16.51 -18.23
N GLU A 331 9.64 16.06 -17.86
CA GLU A 331 8.87 16.56 -16.72
C GLU A 331 8.78 15.44 -15.64
N PRO A 332 9.45 15.60 -14.48
CA PRO A 332 9.42 14.61 -13.41
C PRO A 332 8.03 14.54 -12.77
N SER A 333 7.64 13.33 -12.37
CA SER A 333 6.33 13.07 -11.78
C SER A 333 6.29 13.38 -10.29
N GLN A 334 5.08 13.53 -9.74
CA GLN A 334 4.83 13.56 -8.31
C GLN A 334 5.28 12.25 -7.63
N ALA A 335 5.05 11.09 -8.27
CA ALA A 335 5.46 9.79 -7.73
C ALA A 335 7.00 9.69 -7.57
N LEU A 336 7.76 10.24 -8.51
CA LEU A 336 9.22 10.30 -8.37
C LEU A 336 9.63 11.20 -7.19
N ALA A 337 9.01 12.39 -7.06
CA ALA A 337 9.31 13.28 -5.94
C ALA A 337 9.13 12.57 -4.59
N MET A 338 8.01 11.89 -4.40
CA MET A 338 7.70 11.17 -3.16
C MET A 338 8.62 9.96 -2.92
N ALA A 339 9.17 9.37 -3.99
CA ALA A 339 10.09 8.24 -3.89
C ALA A 339 11.54 8.65 -3.59
N LEU A 340 11.88 9.93 -3.71
CA LEU A 340 13.20 10.48 -3.40
C LEU A 340 13.32 10.82 -1.92
N ARG A 341 14.56 10.83 -1.42
CA ARG A 341 14.97 11.55 -0.20
C ARG A 341 15.55 12.90 -0.61
N ALA A 342 15.54 13.85 0.30
CA ALA A 342 16.06 15.18 0.03
C ALA A 342 17.53 15.17 -0.45
N ASP A 343 18.37 14.29 0.10
CA ASP A 343 19.78 14.13 -0.27
C ASP A 343 20.01 13.41 -1.62
N GLU A 344 18.96 12.83 -2.20
CA GLU A 344 19.00 12.15 -3.50
C GLU A 344 18.73 13.07 -4.70
N TYR A 345 18.45 14.37 -4.47
CA TYR A 345 18.28 15.37 -5.52
C TYR A 345 19.14 16.64 -5.24
N PRO A 346 19.78 17.25 -6.22
CA PRO A 346 20.74 18.31 -5.95
C PRO A 346 20.12 19.66 -5.63
N ASN A 347 18.97 19.99 -6.23
CA ASN A 347 18.32 21.29 -6.10
C ASN A 347 17.06 21.15 -5.23
N VAL A 348 17.18 21.53 -3.95
CA VAL A 348 16.15 21.30 -2.93
C VAL A 348 15.81 22.62 -2.23
N LEU A 349 14.51 22.87 -2.05
CA LEU A 349 14.03 23.93 -1.16
C LEU A 349 13.49 23.27 0.12
N TYR A 350 14.16 23.55 1.23
CA TYR A 350 13.76 23.12 2.56
C TYR A 350 12.88 24.18 3.21
N LEU A 351 11.66 23.80 3.55
CA LEU A 351 10.72 24.65 4.29
C LEU A 351 10.50 24.02 5.67
N SER A 352 10.59 24.80 6.74
CA SER A 352 10.23 24.26 8.06
C SER A 352 8.74 23.95 8.11
N ARG A 353 8.36 23.02 8.98
CA ARG A 353 6.93 22.62 9.15
C ARG A 353 6.02 23.82 9.46
N GLU A 354 6.54 24.84 10.13
CA GLU A 354 5.84 26.07 10.53
C GLU A 354 5.84 27.15 9.44
N ASP A 355 6.59 26.95 8.34
CA ASP A 355 6.62 27.91 7.23
C ASP A 355 5.28 27.88 6.47
N ASP A 356 4.62 29.03 6.38
CA ASP A 356 3.32 29.17 5.71
C ASP A 356 3.36 28.79 4.23
N ARG A 357 4.54 28.87 3.60
CA ARG A 357 4.76 28.46 2.21
C ARG A 357 4.52 26.95 1.99
N VAL A 358 4.65 26.12 3.04
CA VAL A 358 4.31 24.68 2.94
C VAL A 358 2.84 24.53 2.59
N ILE A 359 1.95 25.20 3.30
CA ILE A 359 0.51 25.12 3.05
C ILE A 359 0.16 25.77 1.70
N ARG A 360 0.78 26.90 1.36
CA ARG A 360 0.63 27.55 0.04
C ARG A 360 1.03 26.60 -1.09
N TYR A 361 2.18 25.90 -0.94
CA TYR A 361 2.61 24.88 -1.89
C TYR A 361 1.59 23.74 -2.02
N LEU A 362 1.12 23.18 -0.91
CA LEU A 362 0.13 22.11 -0.92
C LEU A 362 -1.23 22.53 -1.53
N LYS A 363 -1.59 23.81 -1.45
CA LYS A 363 -2.74 24.40 -2.15
C LYS A 363 -2.53 24.59 -3.65
N GLY A 364 -1.29 24.46 -4.14
CA GLY A 364 -0.94 24.65 -5.55
C GLY A 364 -0.56 26.09 -5.91
N GLU A 365 -0.26 26.92 -4.93
CA GLU A 365 0.18 28.32 -5.13
C GLU A 365 1.65 28.37 -5.53
N THR A 366 2.03 29.38 -6.28
CA THR A 366 3.44 29.77 -6.47
C THR A 366 3.97 30.30 -5.15
N ILE A 367 5.21 29.94 -4.81
CA ILE A 367 5.88 30.40 -3.59
C ILE A 367 7.11 31.25 -3.94
N ASP A 368 7.37 32.27 -3.14
CA ASP A 368 8.50 33.15 -3.32
C ASP A 368 9.72 32.61 -2.59
N LEU A 369 10.90 32.77 -3.19
CA LEU A 369 12.17 32.46 -2.56
C LEU A 369 12.60 33.64 -1.65
N ARG A 370 13.24 33.35 -0.53
CA ARG A 370 13.89 34.34 0.34
C ARG A 370 15.33 34.56 -0.13
N ASP A 371 15.89 35.70 0.18
CA ASP A 371 17.24 36.09 -0.28
C ASP A 371 18.34 35.12 0.18
N GLU A 372 18.15 34.47 1.33
CA GLU A 372 19.08 33.49 1.89
C GLU A 372 18.95 32.08 1.26
N GLU A 373 17.92 31.83 0.48
CA GLU A 373 17.67 30.51 -0.10
C GLU A 373 18.39 30.33 -1.43
N SER A 374 19.38 29.43 -1.44
CA SER A 374 20.14 29.09 -2.64
C SER A 374 19.44 27.99 -3.45
N VAL A 375 18.57 28.40 -4.38
CA VAL A 375 17.85 27.50 -5.27
C VAL A 375 18.22 27.81 -6.71
N GLU A 376 18.68 26.80 -7.45
CA GLU A 376 19.04 26.93 -8.86
C GLU A 376 17.81 27.01 -9.77
N LYS A 377 17.95 27.72 -10.89
CA LYS A 377 16.91 27.76 -11.93
C LYS A 377 16.64 26.37 -12.50
N GLY A 378 15.38 25.96 -12.58
CA GLY A 378 14.97 24.66 -13.12
C GLY A 378 14.09 23.88 -12.16
N TRP A 379 14.15 22.57 -12.23
CA TRP A 379 13.41 21.70 -11.32
C TRP A 379 13.99 21.77 -9.91
N VAL A 380 13.12 21.92 -8.93
CA VAL A 380 13.45 21.96 -7.50
C VAL A 380 12.55 21.01 -6.74
N LEU A 381 13.14 20.19 -5.88
CA LEU A 381 12.40 19.32 -4.96
C LEU A 381 11.99 20.16 -3.74
N ILE A 382 10.71 20.23 -3.45
CA ILE A 382 10.17 20.94 -2.28
C ILE A 382 10.04 19.95 -1.14
N CYS A 383 10.65 20.29 -0.01
CA CYS A 383 10.60 19.45 1.19
C CYS A 383 9.99 20.24 2.36
N VAL A 384 9.21 19.55 3.19
CA VAL A 384 8.94 19.97 4.56
C VAL A 384 9.99 19.33 5.45
N ASP A 385 10.79 20.15 6.10
CA ASP A 385 12.05 19.73 6.72
C ASP A 385 12.89 18.90 5.73
N ASN A 386 13.12 17.62 6.00
CA ASN A 386 13.87 16.73 5.10
C ASN A 386 12.96 15.81 4.26
N TYR A 387 11.63 16.01 4.26
CA TYR A 387 10.68 15.11 3.64
C TYR A 387 10.06 15.70 2.38
N PRO A 388 10.22 15.05 1.22
CA PRO A 388 9.68 15.56 -0.05
C PRO A 388 8.16 15.71 -0.03
N LEU A 389 7.70 16.83 -0.60
CA LEU A 389 6.29 17.08 -0.88
C LEU A 389 5.98 16.97 -2.38
N GLY A 390 6.94 17.35 -3.23
CA GLY A 390 6.75 17.34 -4.68
C GLY A 390 7.78 18.21 -5.38
N PHE A 391 7.62 18.37 -6.69
CA PHE A 391 8.47 19.24 -7.49
C PHE A 391 7.85 20.63 -7.71
N GLY A 392 8.73 21.61 -7.89
CA GLY A 392 8.44 22.94 -8.41
C GLY A 392 9.40 23.30 -9.53
N LYS A 393 9.19 24.45 -10.18
CA LYS A 393 10.10 24.98 -11.19
C LYS A 393 10.52 26.40 -10.79
N ALA A 394 11.77 26.54 -10.38
CA ALA A 394 12.33 27.81 -9.92
C ALA A 394 12.73 28.70 -11.09
N ALA A 395 12.33 29.97 -11.03
CA ALA A 395 12.74 31.02 -11.95
C ALA A 395 12.42 32.41 -11.36
N GLY A 396 13.35 33.34 -11.48
CA GLY A 396 13.10 34.75 -11.17
C GLY A 396 12.68 35.03 -9.72
N GLY A 397 13.31 34.36 -8.75
CA GLY A 397 12.99 34.58 -7.31
C GLY A 397 11.72 33.89 -6.82
N SER A 398 11.12 33.04 -7.65
CA SER A 398 9.92 32.29 -7.25
C SER A 398 9.95 30.84 -7.75
N VAL A 399 9.12 29.99 -7.15
CA VAL A 399 8.94 28.59 -7.54
C VAL A 399 7.52 28.39 -8.02
N LYS A 400 7.37 28.16 -9.34
CA LYS A 400 6.10 27.76 -9.94
C LYS A 400 5.72 26.37 -9.45
N ASN A 401 4.55 26.25 -8.88
CA ASN A 401 4.04 25.01 -8.31
C ASN A 401 3.80 23.93 -9.37
N LYS A 402 4.21 22.69 -9.05
CA LYS A 402 3.97 21.49 -9.88
C LYS A 402 3.29 20.36 -9.08
N TYR A 403 2.80 20.70 -7.87
CA TYR A 403 2.05 19.74 -7.06
C TYR A 403 0.80 19.27 -7.77
N LEU A 404 0.54 17.97 -7.71
CA LEU A 404 -0.54 17.33 -8.47
C LEU A 404 -1.92 17.88 -8.03
N ALA A 405 -2.69 18.40 -8.99
CA ALA A 405 -3.96 19.08 -8.70
C ALA A 405 -4.95 18.23 -7.88
N GLY A 406 -5.03 16.92 -8.16
CA GLY A 406 -5.89 15.98 -7.41
C GLY A 406 -5.43 15.66 -5.98
N TRP A 407 -4.28 16.19 -5.55
CA TRP A 407 -3.74 15.96 -4.20
C TRP A 407 -3.75 17.22 -3.34
N ARG A 408 -4.14 18.35 -3.91
CA ARG A 408 -4.09 19.64 -3.23
C ARG A 408 -4.88 19.65 -1.93
N TRP A 409 -4.33 20.38 -0.98
CA TRP A 409 -4.98 20.70 0.28
C TRP A 409 -6.23 21.55 0.02
N MET A 410 -7.37 21.09 0.54
CA MET A 410 -8.65 21.81 0.51
C MET A 410 -9.04 22.32 1.89
#